data_6cfb3fd0b13e5b06dcc62a5203c4bb47
#
_entry.id   6cfb3fd0b13e5b06dcc62a5203c4bb47
#
_cell.length_a   1.000
_cell.length_b   1.000
_cell.length_c   1.000
_cell.angle_alpha   90.00
_cell.angle_beta   90.00
_cell.angle_gamma   90.00
#
_symmetry.space_group_name_H-M   'P 1'
#
loop_
_entity.id
_entity.type
_entity.pdbx_description
1 polymer ?
#
loop_
_entity_poly.entity_id
_entity_poly.type
_entity_poly.pdbx_seq_one_letter_code
_entity_poly.pdbx_strand_id
1 'polypeptide(L)'
;AKKKVSKPKTKVASKPKKTLAAPAKKVPIKISKTYVPKETEKYMCEKHKVFFRIKLNEWKKELIKANNEALYNGSMDDNNISADLVDQASSYIDKNVEMKAINRQIKLISEIDKALRRIMDDTYGYCLDTAEPIGLKRLMARPVAKYTIAAQEKHEKDEKVHADD
;
A
#
# COMPACT_ATOMS: atom_id res chain seq x y z
N ALA A 1 71.21 -6.01 2.85
CA ALA A 1 70.44 -6.27 1.61
C ALA A 1 68.97 -6.56 1.96
N LYS A 2 68.07 -5.54 1.87
CA LYS A 2 66.61 -5.72 2.11
C LYS A 2 65.93 -5.82 0.77
N LYS A 3 65.37 -7.01 0.42
CA LYS A 3 64.55 -7.26 -0.75
C LYS A 3 63.16 -6.58 -0.58
N LYS A 4 62.79 -5.63 -1.44
CA LYS A 4 61.44 -5.11 -1.60
C LYS A 4 60.57 -6.12 -2.35
N VAL A 5 59.50 -6.60 -1.70
CA VAL A 5 58.44 -7.41 -2.31
C VAL A 5 57.39 -6.47 -2.87
N SER A 6 57.22 -6.45 -4.18
CA SER A 6 56.19 -5.71 -4.90
C SER A 6 54.87 -6.49 -4.89
N LYS A 7 53.80 -5.87 -4.42
CA LYS A 7 52.40 -6.39 -4.50
C LYS A 7 51.85 -6.21 -5.91
N PRO A 8 51.13 -7.18 -6.48
CA PRO A 8 50.46 -7.03 -7.79
C PRO A 8 49.17 -6.20 -7.60
N LYS A 9 49.00 -5.19 -8.48
CA LYS A 9 47.76 -4.39 -8.59
C LYS A 9 46.71 -5.18 -9.35
N THR A 10 45.66 -5.61 -8.63
CA THR A 10 44.45 -6.19 -9.23
C THR A 10 43.63 -5.07 -9.87
N LYS A 11 43.49 -5.09 -11.19
CA LYS A 11 42.59 -4.22 -11.93
C LYS A 11 41.13 -4.66 -11.67
N VAL A 12 40.40 -3.88 -10.91
CA VAL A 12 38.93 -4.01 -10.77
C VAL A 12 38.29 -3.48 -12.05
N ALA A 13 37.72 -4.38 -12.85
CA ALA A 13 36.93 -4.04 -14.03
C ALA A 13 35.62 -3.39 -13.58
N SER A 14 35.46 -2.11 -13.86
CA SER A 14 34.21 -1.37 -13.66
C SER A 14 33.15 -1.86 -14.64
N LYS A 15 32.06 -2.46 -14.13
CA LYS A 15 30.85 -2.77 -14.90
C LYS A 15 30.20 -1.47 -15.40
N PRO A 16 29.71 -1.42 -16.65
CA PRO A 16 29.05 -0.22 -17.18
C PRO A 16 27.77 0.06 -16.40
N LYS A 17 27.66 1.26 -15.82
CA LYS A 17 26.42 1.80 -15.28
C LYS A 17 25.36 1.87 -16.39
N LYS A 18 24.35 1.01 -16.29
CA LYS A 18 23.13 1.08 -17.08
C LYS A 18 22.45 2.42 -16.76
N THR A 19 22.56 3.38 -17.65
CA THR A 19 21.85 4.65 -17.59
C THR A 19 20.36 4.37 -17.56
N LEU A 20 19.73 4.65 -16.42
CA LEU A 20 18.28 4.67 -16.28
C LEU A 20 17.75 5.78 -17.17
N ALA A 21 17.13 5.40 -18.29
CA ALA A 21 16.39 6.32 -19.14
C ALA A 21 15.32 7.02 -18.30
N ALA A 22 15.31 8.36 -18.33
CA ALA A 22 14.31 9.18 -17.68
C ALA A 22 12.91 8.73 -18.11
N PRO A 23 11.91 8.66 -17.18
CA PRO A 23 10.56 8.24 -17.53
C PRO A 23 9.96 9.25 -18.52
N ALA A 24 9.65 8.78 -19.71
CA ALA A 24 8.93 9.56 -20.73
C ALA A 24 7.64 10.10 -20.09
N LYS A 25 7.38 11.41 -20.25
CA LYS A 25 6.16 12.08 -19.76
C LYS A 25 4.95 11.37 -20.36
N LYS A 26 4.29 10.53 -19.56
CA LYS A 26 3.06 9.84 -19.99
C LYS A 26 1.96 10.87 -20.15
N VAL A 27 1.39 10.96 -21.36
CA VAL A 27 0.25 11.84 -21.67
C VAL A 27 -0.92 11.45 -20.78
N PRO A 28 -1.63 12.39 -20.10
CA PRO A 28 -2.76 12.05 -19.23
C PRO A 28 -3.93 11.54 -20.08
N ILE A 29 -4.17 10.24 -20.03
CA ILE A 29 -5.33 9.63 -20.69
C ILE A 29 -6.56 9.99 -19.85
N LYS A 30 -7.48 10.76 -20.43
CA LYS A 30 -8.78 11.05 -19.83
C LYS A 30 -9.69 9.82 -20.00
N ILE A 31 -10.12 9.24 -18.90
CA ILE A 31 -11.06 8.13 -18.88
C ILE A 31 -12.45 8.67 -18.54
N SER A 32 -13.50 8.14 -19.18
CA SER A 32 -14.90 8.42 -18.82
C SER A 32 -15.15 8.00 -17.36
N LYS A 33 -15.96 8.75 -16.62
CA LYS A 33 -16.34 8.42 -15.24
C LYS A 33 -17.05 7.07 -15.09
N THR A 34 -17.66 6.59 -16.19
CA THR A 34 -18.39 5.32 -16.26
C THR A 34 -17.54 4.15 -16.73
N TYR A 35 -16.23 4.36 -16.95
CA TYR A 35 -15.36 3.28 -17.40
C TYR A 35 -15.13 2.23 -16.31
N VAL A 36 -15.34 0.97 -16.66
CA VAL A 36 -15.04 -0.20 -15.82
C VAL A 36 -14.05 -1.10 -16.58
N PRO A 37 -12.95 -1.52 -15.96
CA PRO A 37 -11.97 -2.42 -16.59
C PRO A 37 -12.62 -3.75 -16.99
N LYS A 38 -12.37 -4.18 -18.25
CA LYS A 38 -12.89 -5.45 -18.77
C LYS A 38 -11.74 -6.45 -18.96
N GLU A 39 -12.04 -7.74 -18.78
CA GLU A 39 -11.05 -8.80 -18.99
C GLU A 39 -10.66 -8.99 -20.46
N THR A 40 -11.46 -8.46 -21.40
CA THR A 40 -11.18 -8.48 -22.84
C THR A 40 -10.08 -7.52 -23.26
N GLU A 41 -9.75 -6.53 -22.44
CA GLU A 41 -8.67 -5.58 -22.69
C GLU A 41 -7.32 -6.15 -22.22
N LYS A 42 -6.23 -5.63 -22.79
CA LYS A 42 -4.87 -6.02 -22.34
C LYS A 42 -4.73 -5.77 -20.85
N TYR A 43 -4.29 -6.79 -20.11
CA TYR A 43 -4.09 -6.70 -18.66
C TYR A 43 -3.17 -5.53 -18.30
N MET A 44 -3.55 -4.75 -17.30
CA MET A 44 -2.85 -3.53 -16.83
C MET A 44 -2.47 -2.55 -17.94
N CYS A 45 -3.36 -2.37 -18.93
CA CYS A 45 -3.21 -1.28 -19.90
C CYS A 45 -3.28 0.09 -19.18
N GLU A 46 -2.85 1.15 -19.87
CA GLU A 46 -2.84 2.52 -19.31
C GLU A 46 -4.23 2.96 -18.78
N LYS A 47 -5.33 2.51 -19.43
CA LYS A 47 -6.69 2.79 -18.97
C LYS A 47 -6.97 2.15 -17.60
N HIS A 48 -6.57 0.88 -17.40
CA HIS A 48 -6.71 0.19 -16.12
C HIS A 48 -5.94 0.91 -15.01
N LYS A 49 -4.69 1.30 -15.26
CA LYS A 49 -3.84 2.01 -14.29
C LYS A 49 -4.46 3.35 -13.89
N VAL A 50 -4.98 4.11 -14.86
CA VAL A 50 -5.63 5.39 -14.56
C VAL A 50 -6.92 5.18 -13.77
N PHE A 51 -7.74 4.17 -14.10
CA PHE A 51 -8.94 3.82 -13.35
C PHE A 51 -8.61 3.49 -11.89
N PHE A 52 -7.67 2.58 -11.65
CA PHE A 52 -7.30 2.21 -10.28
C PHE A 52 -6.67 3.37 -9.52
N ARG A 53 -5.89 4.23 -10.19
CA ARG A 53 -5.33 5.44 -9.58
C ARG A 53 -6.42 6.40 -9.11
N ILE A 54 -7.45 6.62 -9.91
CA ILE A 54 -8.59 7.47 -9.54
C ILE A 54 -9.33 6.86 -8.34
N LYS A 55 -9.70 5.58 -8.43
CA LYS A 55 -10.42 4.84 -7.37
C LYS A 55 -9.64 4.86 -6.04
N LEU A 56 -8.34 4.62 -6.05
CA LEU A 56 -7.49 4.64 -4.87
C LEU A 56 -7.38 6.05 -4.26
N ASN A 57 -7.27 7.09 -5.09
CA ASN A 57 -7.20 8.47 -4.60
C ASN A 57 -8.53 8.93 -3.99
N GLU A 58 -9.67 8.56 -4.58
CA GLU A 58 -10.99 8.85 -4.02
C GLU A 58 -11.15 8.16 -2.67
N TRP A 59 -10.88 6.86 -2.60
CA TRP A 59 -10.94 6.09 -1.35
C TRP A 59 -10.00 6.65 -0.27
N LYS A 60 -8.78 7.05 -0.63
CA LYS A 60 -7.85 7.71 0.29
C LYS A 60 -8.43 8.99 0.87
N LYS A 61 -9.05 9.84 0.04
CA LYS A 61 -9.68 11.09 0.48
C LYS A 61 -10.82 10.83 1.44
N GLU A 62 -11.66 9.85 1.16
CA GLU A 62 -12.78 9.45 2.03
C GLU A 62 -12.28 8.99 3.40
N LEU A 63 -11.23 8.13 3.44
CA LEU A 63 -10.63 7.67 4.69
C LEU A 63 -10.01 8.79 5.50
N ILE A 64 -9.30 9.73 4.85
CA ILE A 64 -8.71 10.88 5.53
C ILE A 64 -9.80 11.76 6.12
N LYS A 65 -10.88 12.00 5.36
CA LYS A 65 -12.02 12.79 5.84
C LYS A 65 -12.66 12.12 7.06
N ALA A 66 -12.98 10.83 6.97
CA ALA A 66 -13.57 10.07 8.07
C ALA A 66 -12.67 10.06 9.33
N ASN A 67 -11.35 9.91 9.17
CA ASN A 67 -10.42 9.98 10.29
C ASN A 67 -10.39 11.36 10.95
N ASN A 68 -10.40 12.43 10.16
CA ASN A 68 -10.41 13.79 10.70
C ASN A 68 -11.73 14.09 11.44
N GLU A 69 -12.85 13.62 10.92
CA GLU A 69 -14.17 13.76 11.57
C GLU A 69 -14.21 12.98 12.90
N ALA A 70 -13.69 11.74 12.94
CA ALA A 70 -13.62 10.92 14.14
C ALA A 70 -12.73 11.60 15.21
N LEU A 71 -11.53 12.08 14.83
CA LEU A 71 -10.63 12.79 15.74
C LEU A 71 -11.25 14.09 16.28
N TYR A 72 -11.97 14.82 15.44
CA TYR A 72 -12.65 16.05 15.86
C TYR A 72 -13.76 15.76 16.87
N ASN A 73 -14.61 14.76 16.61
CA ASN A 73 -15.70 14.37 17.50
C ASN A 73 -15.14 13.82 18.83
N GLY A 74 -14.13 12.95 18.80
CA GLY A 74 -13.49 12.44 20.02
C GLY A 74 -12.85 13.53 20.87
N SER A 75 -12.33 14.60 20.26
CA SER A 75 -11.76 15.76 20.96
C SER A 75 -12.82 16.63 21.66
N MET A 76 -14.06 16.67 21.13
CA MET A 76 -15.16 17.42 21.73
C MET A 76 -15.74 16.70 22.96
N ASP A 77 -15.74 15.36 22.99
CA ASP A 77 -16.24 14.56 24.12
C ASP A 77 -15.33 14.57 25.35
N ASP A 78 -14.05 14.97 25.22
CA ASP A 78 -13.13 15.06 26.34
C ASP A 78 -13.52 16.10 27.41
N ASN A 79 -14.41 17.05 27.09
CA ASN A 79 -14.93 18.02 28.06
C ASN A 79 -16.05 17.46 28.96
N ASN A 80 -16.54 16.26 28.71
CA ASN A 80 -17.61 15.61 29.47
C ASN A 80 -17.04 14.54 30.40
N ILE A 81 -16.23 14.97 31.38
CA ILE A 81 -15.73 14.08 32.42
C ILE A 81 -16.92 13.73 33.34
N SER A 82 -17.46 12.52 33.17
CA SER A 82 -18.48 12.01 34.09
C SER A 82 -17.89 11.88 35.51
N ALA A 83 -18.68 12.27 36.52
CA ALA A 83 -18.31 12.14 37.93
C ALA A 83 -18.34 10.67 38.42
N ASP A 84 -19.03 9.78 37.68
CA ASP A 84 -19.13 8.36 38.01
C ASP A 84 -17.95 7.55 37.47
N LEU A 85 -17.34 6.74 38.31
CA LEU A 85 -16.22 5.85 37.99
C LEU A 85 -16.59 4.80 36.94
N VAL A 86 -17.83 4.31 36.95
CA VAL A 86 -18.31 3.30 35.98
C VAL A 86 -18.46 3.91 34.60
N ASP A 87 -19.01 5.12 34.51
CA ASP A 87 -19.13 5.85 33.24
C ASP A 87 -17.76 6.23 32.68
N GLN A 88 -16.81 6.59 33.54
CA GLN A 88 -15.42 6.85 33.11
C GLN A 88 -14.78 5.60 32.53
N ALA A 89 -14.97 4.43 33.13
CA ALA A 89 -14.43 3.16 32.63
C ALA A 89 -15.04 2.79 31.26
N SER A 90 -16.35 2.95 31.08
CA SER A 90 -17.03 2.74 29.80
C SER A 90 -16.51 3.67 28.73
N SER A 91 -16.43 4.97 29.00
CA SER A 91 -15.90 5.97 28.08
C SER A 91 -14.45 5.68 27.66
N TYR A 92 -13.61 5.20 28.58
CA TYR A 92 -12.24 4.81 28.27
C TYR A 92 -12.18 3.60 27.32
N ILE A 93 -13.06 2.61 27.49
CA ILE A 93 -13.15 1.44 26.59
C ILE A 93 -13.56 1.90 25.19
N ASP A 94 -14.59 2.75 25.09
CA ASP A 94 -15.09 3.26 23.80
C ASP A 94 -14.01 4.05 23.07
N LYS A 95 -13.31 4.95 23.73
CA LYS A 95 -12.16 5.68 23.18
C LYS A 95 -11.05 4.75 22.69
N ASN A 96 -10.77 3.67 23.40
CA ASN A 96 -9.78 2.68 22.96
C ASN A 96 -10.22 1.94 21.69
N VAL A 97 -11.52 1.59 21.58
CA VAL A 97 -12.07 0.95 20.36
C VAL A 97 -11.98 1.89 19.19
N GLU A 98 -12.36 3.16 19.35
CA GLU A 98 -12.28 4.19 18.33
C GLU A 98 -10.83 4.43 17.87
N MET A 99 -9.89 4.57 18.82
CA MET A 99 -8.48 4.74 18.49
C MET A 99 -7.90 3.54 17.73
N LYS A 100 -8.32 2.31 18.07
CA LYS A 100 -7.96 1.10 17.31
C LYS A 100 -8.54 1.12 15.89
N ALA A 101 -9.75 1.65 15.70
CA ALA A 101 -10.36 1.82 14.38
C ALA A 101 -9.58 2.83 13.54
N ILE A 102 -9.26 3.99 14.09
CA ILE A 102 -8.44 5.03 13.44
C ILE A 102 -7.08 4.46 13.03
N ASN A 103 -6.40 3.75 13.92
CA ASN A 103 -5.10 3.13 13.63
C ASN A 103 -5.17 2.11 12.47
N ARG A 104 -6.25 1.34 12.36
CA ARG A 104 -6.47 0.45 11.20
C ARG A 104 -6.65 1.24 9.90
N GLN A 105 -7.38 2.36 9.94
CA GLN A 105 -7.59 3.21 8.78
C GLN A 105 -6.28 3.89 8.34
N ILE A 106 -5.42 4.33 9.27
CA ILE A 106 -4.09 4.88 8.96
C ILE A 106 -3.21 3.83 8.27
N LYS A 107 -3.22 2.58 8.76
CA LYS A 107 -2.51 1.46 8.09
C LYS A 107 -3.05 1.25 6.67
N LEU A 108 -4.36 1.30 6.47
CA LEU A 108 -4.98 1.17 5.15
C LEU A 108 -4.58 2.31 4.20
N ILE A 109 -4.52 3.55 4.69
CA ILE A 109 -4.02 4.70 3.91
C ILE A 109 -2.58 4.46 3.46
N SER A 110 -1.72 3.93 4.34
CA SER A 110 -0.35 3.55 3.97
C SER A 110 -0.29 2.47 2.88
N GLU A 111 -1.20 1.48 2.92
CA GLU A 111 -1.30 0.46 1.88
C GLU A 111 -1.78 1.03 0.53
N ILE A 112 -2.71 1.99 0.57
CA ILE A 112 -3.14 2.73 -0.63
C ILE A 112 -1.96 3.50 -1.24
N ASP A 113 -1.15 4.16 -0.42
CA ASP A 113 0.04 4.88 -0.91
C ASP A 113 1.07 3.94 -1.54
N LYS A 114 1.27 2.76 -0.96
CA LYS A 114 2.12 1.72 -1.56
C LYS A 114 1.55 1.24 -2.91
N ALA A 115 0.22 1.07 -3.03
CA ALA A 115 -0.44 0.71 -4.28
C ALA A 115 -0.29 1.81 -5.34
N LEU A 116 -0.44 3.09 -4.97
CA LEU A 116 -0.24 4.23 -5.86
C LEU A 116 1.21 4.31 -6.38
N ARG A 117 2.22 4.04 -5.52
CA ARG A 117 3.63 3.96 -5.95
C ARG A 117 3.84 2.84 -6.97
N ARG A 118 3.25 1.64 -6.73
CA ARG A 118 3.33 0.53 -7.70
C ARG A 118 2.69 0.86 -9.05
N ILE A 119 1.63 1.70 -9.07
CA ILE A 119 1.05 2.19 -10.34
C ILE A 119 2.05 3.09 -11.07
N MET A 120 2.81 3.93 -10.37
CA MET A 120 3.84 4.78 -10.97
C MET A 120 5.02 3.98 -11.51
N ASP A 121 5.41 2.91 -10.78
CA ASP A 121 6.52 2.02 -11.12
C ASP A 121 6.12 0.94 -12.16
N ASP A 122 4.88 0.97 -12.65
CA ASP A 122 4.33 -0.03 -13.59
C ASP A 122 4.31 -1.48 -13.06
N THR A 123 4.44 -1.69 -11.76
CA THR A 123 4.43 -3.00 -11.08
C THR A 123 3.08 -3.36 -10.48
N TYR A 124 2.09 -2.45 -10.54
CA TYR A 124 0.76 -2.69 -10.02
C TYR A 124 0.02 -3.78 -10.81
N GLY A 125 -0.70 -4.63 -10.08
CA GLY A 125 -1.46 -5.74 -10.65
C GLY A 125 -0.72 -7.07 -10.68
N TYR A 126 0.55 -7.08 -10.33
CA TYR A 126 1.36 -8.29 -10.25
C TYR A 126 1.67 -8.63 -8.79
N CYS A 127 1.73 -9.93 -8.50
CA CYS A 127 2.07 -10.46 -7.19
C CYS A 127 3.51 -10.05 -6.82
N LEU A 128 3.75 -9.70 -5.55
CA LEU A 128 5.09 -9.35 -5.09
C LEU A 128 6.03 -10.55 -5.00
N ASP A 129 5.49 -11.75 -4.73
CA ASP A 129 6.29 -12.96 -4.55
C ASP A 129 6.50 -13.73 -5.85
N THR A 130 5.40 -13.95 -6.60
CA THR A 130 5.41 -14.82 -7.79
C THR A 130 5.50 -14.06 -9.10
N ALA A 131 5.37 -12.72 -9.07
CA ALA A 131 5.26 -11.86 -10.25
C ALA A 131 4.09 -12.22 -11.21
N GLU A 132 3.19 -13.11 -10.80
CA GLU A 132 1.99 -13.49 -11.56
C GLU A 132 0.91 -12.39 -11.51
N PRO A 133 0.04 -12.31 -12.51
CA PRO A 133 -1.08 -11.36 -12.50
C PRO A 133 -2.08 -11.70 -11.39
N ILE A 134 -2.42 -10.71 -10.58
CA ILE A 134 -3.38 -10.86 -9.46
C ILE A 134 -4.82 -11.09 -9.97
N GLY A 135 -5.14 -10.64 -11.17
CA GLY A 135 -6.47 -10.70 -11.76
C GLY A 135 -7.34 -9.47 -11.49
N LEU A 136 -8.09 -9.03 -12.52
CA LEU A 136 -8.90 -7.81 -12.45
C LEU A 136 -10.00 -7.92 -11.40
N LYS A 137 -10.68 -9.07 -11.31
CA LYS A 137 -11.77 -9.30 -10.34
C LYS A 137 -11.31 -9.06 -8.90
N ARG A 138 -10.15 -9.62 -8.55
CA ARG A 138 -9.56 -9.44 -7.21
C ARG A 138 -9.17 -7.98 -6.94
N LEU A 139 -8.57 -7.29 -7.92
CA LEU A 139 -8.22 -5.87 -7.79
C LEU A 139 -9.45 -4.96 -7.74
N MET A 140 -10.54 -5.29 -8.42
CA MET A 140 -11.80 -4.58 -8.32
C MET A 140 -12.41 -4.68 -6.92
N ALA A 141 -12.35 -5.87 -6.31
CA ALA A 141 -12.81 -6.11 -4.95
C ALA A 141 -11.85 -5.52 -3.90
N ARG A 142 -10.54 -5.69 -4.08
CA ARG A 142 -9.51 -5.19 -3.15
C ARG A 142 -8.39 -4.48 -3.93
N PRO A 143 -8.49 -3.17 -4.17
CA PRO A 143 -7.51 -2.43 -4.98
C PRO A 143 -6.10 -2.38 -4.40
N VAL A 144 -5.94 -2.59 -3.10
CA VAL A 144 -4.64 -2.64 -2.40
C VAL A 144 -4.00 -4.03 -2.37
N ALA A 145 -4.58 -5.02 -3.06
CA ALA A 145 -4.04 -6.39 -3.06
C ALA A 145 -2.60 -6.43 -3.58
N LYS A 146 -1.75 -7.17 -2.86
CA LYS A 146 -0.31 -7.33 -3.15
C LYS A 146 0.00 -8.71 -3.70
N TYR A 147 -0.81 -9.71 -3.34
CA TYR A 147 -0.58 -11.12 -3.58
C TYR A 147 -1.74 -11.75 -4.35
N THR A 148 -1.46 -12.80 -5.11
CA THR A 148 -2.48 -13.72 -5.63
C THR A 148 -3.18 -14.44 -4.48
N ILE A 149 -4.29 -15.11 -4.72
CA ILE A 149 -5.02 -15.85 -3.67
C ILE A 149 -4.10 -16.90 -3.05
N ALA A 150 -3.42 -17.69 -3.87
CA ALA A 150 -2.52 -18.75 -3.40
C ALA A 150 -1.35 -18.22 -2.57
N ALA A 151 -0.72 -17.11 -3.00
CA ALA A 151 0.35 -16.47 -2.24
C ALA A 151 -0.15 -15.89 -0.91
N GLN A 152 -1.33 -15.29 -0.90
CA GLN A 152 -1.94 -14.75 0.31
C GLN A 152 -2.26 -15.85 1.35
N GLU A 153 -2.83 -16.97 0.90
CA GLU A 153 -3.11 -18.11 1.76
C GLU A 153 -1.83 -18.71 2.38
N LYS A 154 -0.75 -18.74 1.60
CA LYS A 154 0.56 -19.18 2.10
C LYS A 154 1.06 -18.24 3.20
N HIS A 155 1.04 -16.92 2.97
CA HIS A 155 1.46 -15.95 3.99
C HIS A 155 0.60 -16.06 5.27
N GLU A 156 -0.72 -16.21 5.14
CA GLU A 156 -1.59 -16.36 6.30
C GLU A 156 -1.36 -17.66 7.08
N LYS A 157 -0.94 -18.73 6.41
CA LYS A 157 -0.53 -19.98 7.08
C LYS A 157 0.81 -19.79 7.82
N ASP A 158 1.77 -19.16 7.17
CA ASP A 158 3.08 -18.91 7.75
C ASP A 158 2.97 -17.97 8.97
N GLU A 159 2.14 -16.93 8.88
CA GLU A 159 1.85 -16.02 10.01
C GLU A 159 1.22 -16.74 11.20
N LYS A 160 0.28 -17.67 10.96
CA LYS A 160 -0.34 -18.46 12.04
C LYS A 160 0.68 -19.35 12.75
N VAL A 161 1.55 -20.01 12.01
CA VAL A 161 2.59 -20.87 12.60
C VAL A 161 3.56 -20.07 13.46
N HIS A 162 3.90 -18.84 13.08
CA HIS A 162 4.82 -17.98 13.85
C HIS A 162 4.14 -17.16 14.97
N ALA A 163 2.80 -17.12 15.01
CA ALA A 163 2.08 -16.44 16.08
C ALA A 163 1.89 -17.33 17.32
N ASP A 164 2.10 -18.65 17.15
CA ASP A 164 1.98 -19.66 18.23
C ASP A 164 3.33 -19.98 18.91
N ASP A 165 4.44 -19.39 18.41
CA ASP A 165 5.79 -19.44 19.02
C ASP A 165 6.03 -18.17 19.88
#